data_1ef720e2eca7fcdfd5dec3c79d85d5f1
#
_entry.id   1ef720e2eca7fcdfd5dec3c79d85d5f1
#
_cell.length_a   1.000
_cell.length_b   1.000
_cell.length_c   1.000
_cell.angle_alpha   90.00
_cell.angle_beta   90.00
_cell.angle_gamma   90.00
#
_symmetry.space_group_name_H-M   'P 1'
#
loop_
_entity.id
_entity.type
_entity.pdbx_description
1 polymer ?
#
loop_
_entity_poly.entity_id
_entity_poly.type
_entity_poly.pdbx_seq_one_letter_code
_entity_poly.pdbx_strand_id
1 'polypeptide(L)'
;MPTALVALVVAGLAVSAWNPHDRTTWLLETVWVLLGLPLAVLFRRRFPLTNLLCCLLAAHALVLAVGGHYTYAQVPVGDWVRDGLGLARNPYDRFGHLMQGFVPAVLVREVLSRTSPLRGSRWLAPLTVCACLAFSALFEMFEWAAAVIGGHSADAFLATQGDVWDTQWDMFCALIGATLSVVLLSRAHDRQLDALRSEGSGKDAR
;
A
#
# COMPACT_ATOMS: atom_id res chain seq x y z
N MET A 1 -7.23 14.16 4.28
CA MET A 1 -6.08 14.16 3.38
C MET A 1 -5.92 15.54 2.78
N PRO A 2 -4.73 16.14 2.71
CA PRO A 2 -4.48 17.44 2.08
C PRO A 2 -4.87 17.45 0.60
N THR A 3 -5.49 18.54 0.13
CA THR A 3 -5.99 18.66 -1.26
C THR A 3 -4.88 18.48 -2.30
N ALA A 4 -3.67 18.98 -2.01
CA ALA A 4 -2.52 18.79 -2.89
C ALA A 4 -2.15 17.32 -3.10
N LEU A 5 -2.19 16.49 -2.05
CA LEU A 5 -1.93 15.04 -2.16
C LEU A 5 -3.04 14.33 -2.94
N VAL A 6 -4.30 14.72 -2.74
CA VAL A 6 -5.42 14.19 -3.54
C VAL A 6 -5.23 14.52 -5.01
N ALA A 7 -4.92 15.78 -5.33
CA ALA A 7 -4.68 16.22 -6.71
C ALA A 7 -3.50 15.47 -7.34
N LEU A 8 -2.40 15.27 -6.59
CA LEU A 8 -1.24 14.50 -7.04
C LEU A 8 -1.60 13.05 -7.40
N VAL A 9 -2.34 12.36 -6.51
CA VAL A 9 -2.75 10.98 -6.73
C VAL A 9 -3.71 10.88 -7.93
N VAL A 10 -4.69 11.79 -8.03
CA VAL A 10 -5.62 11.83 -9.17
C VAL A 10 -4.88 12.07 -10.49
N ALA A 11 -3.92 13.01 -10.50
CA ALA A 11 -3.09 13.25 -11.68
C ALA A 11 -2.25 12.02 -12.05
N GLY A 12 -1.62 11.36 -11.06
CA GLY A 12 -0.86 10.13 -11.26
C GLY A 12 -1.72 9.00 -11.84
N LEU A 13 -2.93 8.79 -11.29
CA LEU A 13 -3.88 7.82 -11.81
C LEU A 13 -4.32 8.15 -13.25
N ALA A 14 -4.62 9.42 -13.54
CA ALA A 14 -5.02 9.85 -14.88
C ALA A 14 -3.91 9.61 -15.92
N VAL A 15 -2.66 9.93 -15.56
CA VAL A 15 -1.49 9.66 -16.41
C VAL A 15 -1.29 8.17 -16.59
N SER A 16 -1.35 7.37 -15.52
CA SER A 16 -1.15 5.91 -15.60
C SER A 16 -2.25 5.19 -16.39
N ALA A 17 -3.47 5.74 -16.39
CA ALA A 17 -4.59 5.22 -17.19
C ALA A 17 -4.44 5.51 -18.70
N TRP A 18 -3.54 6.44 -19.07
CA TRP A 18 -3.32 6.78 -20.47
C TRP A 18 -2.47 5.70 -21.13
N ASN A 19 -3.11 4.87 -21.95
CA ASN A 19 -2.47 3.80 -22.73
C ASN A 19 -1.60 2.85 -21.87
N PRO A 20 -2.15 2.23 -20.81
CA PRO A 20 -1.41 1.25 -20.01
C PRO A 20 -1.06 0.03 -20.87
N HIS A 21 -0.03 -0.71 -20.47
CA HIS A 21 0.42 -1.93 -21.14
C HIS A 21 -0.71 -2.97 -21.24
N ASP A 22 -1.43 -3.18 -20.15
CA ASP A 22 -2.66 -3.99 -20.09
C ASP A 22 -3.71 -3.29 -19.24
N ARG A 23 -4.92 -3.10 -19.78
CA ARG A 23 -6.00 -2.38 -19.09
C ARG A 23 -6.60 -3.15 -17.92
N THR A 24 -6.63 -4.46 -18.04
CA THR A 24 -7.18 -5.32 -16.98
C THR A 24 -6.23 -5.32 -15.78
N THR A 25 -4.94 -5.53 -16.04
CA THR A 25 -3.89 -5.42 -15.01
C THR A 25 -3.91 -4.03 -14.36
N TRP A 26 -3.97 -2.95 -15.15
CA TRP A 26 -4.07 -1.60 -14.60
C TRP A 26 -5.25 -1.45 -13.63
N LEU A 27 -6.42 -1.96 -14.00
CA LEU A 27 -7.62 -1.87 -13.15
C LEU A 27 -7.45 -2.69 -11.86
N LEU A 28 -6.96 -3.93 -11.96
CA LEU A 28 -6.76 -4.81 -10.82
C LEU A 28 -5.75 -4.24 -9.82
N GLU A 29 -4.67 -3.63 -10.32
CA GLU A 29 -3.64 -2.99 -9.49
C GLU A 29 -4.10 -1.69 -8.85
N THR A 30 -4.84 -0.87 -9.59
CA THR A 30 -5.25 0.46 -9.11
C THR A 30 -6.58 0.46 -8.37
N VAL A 31 -7.34 -0.64 -8.35
CA VAL A 31 -8.66 -0.72 -7.69
C VAL A 31 -8.59 -0.30 -6.22
N TRP A 32 -7.53 -0.62 -5.52
CA TRP A 32 -7.31 -0.24 -4.12
C TRP A 32 -7.19 1.26 -3.92
N VAL A 33 -6.58 1.96 -4.90
CA VAL A 33 -6.51 3.42 -4.90
C VAL A 33 -7.84 4.03 -5.31
N LEU A 34 -8.49 3.45 -6.33
CA LEU A 34 -9.80 3.90 -6.82
C LEU A 34 -10.90 3.81 -5.75
N LEU A 35 -10.81 2.83 -4.85
CA LEU A 35 -11.74 2.67 -3.71
C LEU A 35 -11.25 3.44 -2.48
N GLY A 36 -9.97 3.36 -2.16
CA GLY A 36 -9.39 3.92 -0.93
C GLY A 36 -9.35 5.45 -0.91
N LEU A 37 -9.04 6.08 -2.05
CA LEU A 37 -8.96 7.54 -2.11
C LEU A 37 -10.32 8.22 -1.88
N PRO A 38 -11.42 7.82 -2.54
CA PRO A 38 -12.75 8.35 -2.22
C PRO A 38 -13.15 8.13 -0.76
N LEU A 39 -12.87 6.95 -0.18
CA LEU A 39 -13.14 6.68 1.22
C LEU A 39 -12.35 7.61 2.13
N ALA A 40 -11.04 7.78 1.89
CA ALA A 40 -10.20 8.69 2.67
C ALA A 40 -10.68 10.16 2.60
N VAL A 41 -11.19 10.59 1.43
CA VAL A 41 -11.76 11.93 1.26
C VAL A 41 -13.13 12.05 1.94
N LEU A 42 -13.99 11.06 1.82
CA LEU A 42 -15.33 11.04 2.42
C LEU A 42 -15.25 11.09 3.95
N PHE A 43 -14.38 10.28 4.54
CA PHE A 43 -14.24 10.16 5.99
C PHE A 43 -13.28 11.19 6.62
N ARG A 44 -12.65 12.08 5.83
CA ARG A 44 -11.62 13.02 6.30
C ARG A 44 -12.04 13.90 7.51
N ARG A 45 -13.34 14.20 7.65
CA ARG A 45 -13.87 15.00 8.76
C ARG A 45 -14.17 14.16 9.99
N ARG A 46 -14.65 12.92 9.80
CA ARG A 46 -15.01 12.00 10.87
C ARG A 46 -13.81 11.24 11.42
N PHE A 47 -12.85 10.92 10.56
CA PHE A 47 -11.63 10.22 10.90
C PHE A 47 -10.43 10.88 10.18
N PRO A 48 -9.98 12.06 10.66
CA PRO A 48 -8.83 12.72 10.05
C PRO A 48 -7.59 11.85 10.22
N LEU A 49 -6.93 11.54 9.10
CA LEU A 49 -5.68 10.77 9.09
C LEU A 49 -4.50 11.66 9.46
N THR A 50 -3.47 11.07 10.07
CA THR A 50 -2.20 11.76 10.31
C THR A 50 -1.55 12.20 9.00
N ASN A 51 -0.78 13.28 9.02
CA ASN A 51 -0.07 13.76 7.81
C ASN A 51 0.93 12.71 7.30
N LEU A 52 1.60 11.99 8.21
CA LEU A 52 2.49 10.89 7.88
C LEU A 52 1.75 9.84 7.03
N LEU A 53 0.59 9.38 7.50
CA LEU A 53 -0.22 8.40 6.79
C LEU A 53 -0.72 8.94 5.44
N CYS A 54 -1.15 10.21 5.38
CA CYS A 54 -1.56 10.82 4.12
C CYS A 54 -0.46 10.84 3.07
N CYS A 55 0.77 11.19 3.46
CA CYS A 55 1.93 11.19 2.56
C CYS A 55 2.29 9.78 2.09
N LEU A 56 2.30 8.82 3.01
CA LEU A 56 2.60 7.42 2.69
C LEU A 56 1.55 6.80 1.77
N LEU A 57 0.26 7.05 2.00
CA LEU A 57 -0.82 6.59 1.11
C LEU A 57 -0.70 7.20 -0.28
N ALA A 58 -0.33 8.48 -0.38
CA ALA A 58 -0.12 9.11 -1.67
C ALA A 58 1.09 8.50 -2.41
N ALA A 59 2.21 8.28 -1.71
CA ALA A 59 3.38 7.63 -2.29
C ALA A 59 3.07 6.19 -2.76
N HIS A 60 2.36 5.40 -1.95
CA HIS A 60 1.95 4.04 -2.31
C HIS A 60 1.00 4.04 -3.51
N ALA A 61 0.03 4.95 -3.55
CA ALA A 61 -0.86 5.09 -4.69
C ALA A 61 -0.12 5.35 -6.00
N LEU A 62 0.98 6.14 -5.97
CA LEU A 62 1.82 6.36 -7.14
C LEU A 62 2.63 5.13 -7.51
N VAL A 63 3.12 4.34 -6.55
CA VAL A 63 3.77 3.04 -6.80
C VAL A 63 2.81 2.10 -7.52
N LEU A 64 1.57 1.97 -7.03
CA LEU A 64 0.54 1.14 -7.68
C LEU A 64 0.18 1.67 -9.07
N ALA A 65 0.07 2.98 -9.26
CA ALA A 65 -0.24 3.59 -10.55
C ALA A 65 0.86 3.32 -11.59
N VAL A 66 2.14 3.38 -11.19
CA VAL A 66 3.29 3.04 -12.06
C VAL A 66 3.31 1.54 -12.36
N GLY A 67 3.16 0.68 -11.35
CA GLY A 67 3.08 -0.77 -11.53
C GLY A 67 1.97 -1.17 -12.48
N GLY A 68 0.76 -0.65 -12.29
CA GLY A 68 -0.37 -0.93 -13.15
C GLY A 68 -0.18 -0.43 -14.59
N HIS A 69 0.47 0.73 -14.79
CA HIS A 69 0.72 1.28 -16.13
C HIS A 69 1.63 0.38 -16.97
N TYR A 70 2.73 -0.12 -16.38
CA TYR A 70 3.76 -0.90 -17.11
C TYR A 70 3.59 -2.42 -16.95
N THR A 71 2.65 -2.91 -16.13
CA THR A 71 2.69 -4.20 -15.45
C THR A 71 3.96 -4.31 -14.58
N TYR A 72 3.89 -4.88 -13.41
CA TYR A 72 5.03 -4.82 -12.45
C TYR A 72 6.33 -5.40 -13.03
N ALA A 73 6.21 -6.45 -13.83
CA ALA A 73 7.36 -7.12 -14.45
C ALA A 73 8.13 -6.26 -15.49
N GLN A 74 7.54 -5.15 -15.96
CA GLN A 74 8.09 -4.34 -17.05
C GLN A 74 8.30 -2.87 -16.66
N VAL A 75 8.32 -2.55 -15.37
CA VAL A 75 8.57 -1.19 -14.92
C VAL A 75 10.03 -0.80 -15.21
N PRO A 76 10.29 0.28 -15.98
CA PRO A 76 11.64 0.61 -16.45
C PRO A 76 12.67 0.79 -15.34
N VAL A 77 12.28 1.43 -14.21
CA VAL A 77 13.19 1.59 -13.08
C VAL A 77 13.57 0.25 -12.45
N GLY A 78 12.65 -0.71 -12.47
CA GLY A 78 12.94 -2.08 -12.03
C GLY A 78 13.92 -2.80 -12.96
N ASP A 79 13.84 -2.58 -14.27
CA ASP A 79 14.81 -3.11 -15.23
C ASP A 79 16.20 -2.52 -15.02
N TRP A 80 16.30 -1.22 -14.76
CA TRP A 80 17.59 -0.60 -14.41
C TRP A 80 18.20 -1.19 -13.15
N VAL A 81 17.39 -1.46 -12.13
CA VAL A 81 17.85 -2.10 -10.88
C VAL A 81 18.27 -3.55 -11.17
N ARG A 82 17.46 -4.30 -11.93
CA ARG A 82 17.78 -5.67 -12.36
C ARG A 82 19.14 -5.73 -13.04
N ASP A 83 19.32 -4.90 -14.06
CA ASP A 83 20.52 -4.90 -14.89
C ASP A 83 21.76 -4.40 -14.12
N GLY A 84 21.58 -3.36 -13.28
CA GLY A 84 22.66 -2.81 -12.47
C GLY A 84 23.14 -3.74 -11.34
N LEU A 85 22.26 -4.59 -10.81
CA LEU A 85 22.58 -5.54 -9.74
C LEU A 85 22.73 -6.99 -10.23
N GLY A 86 22.54 -7.25 -11.53
CA GLY A 86 22.61 -8.60 -12.11
C GLY A 86 21.52 -9.54 -11.58
N LEU A 87 20.32 -9.02 -11.32
CA LEU A 87 19.19 -9.80 -10.82
C LEU A 87 18.56 -10.63 -11.95
N ALA A 88 17.98 -11.78 -11.59
CA ALA A 88 17.30 -12.66 -12.56
C ALA A 88 15.95 -12.10 -13.04
N ARG A 89 15.32 -11.21 -12.26
CA ARG A 89 13.99 -10.65 -12.55
C ARG A 89 13.90 -9.17 -12.22
N ASN A 90 12.92 -8.49 -12.78
CA ASN A 90 12.56 -7.13 -12.40
C ASN A 90 12.04 -7.14 -10.94
N PRO A 91 12.65 -6.38 -10.01
CA PRO A 91 12.29 -6.43 -8.59
C PRO A 91 11.13 -5.51 -8.22
N TYR A 92 10.48 -4.82 -9.16
CA TYR A 92 9.48 -3.81 -8.85
C TYR A 92 8.25 -4.38 -8.14
N ASP A 93 7.86 -5.59 -8.49
CA ASP A 93 6.78 -6.33 -7.85
C ASP A 93 7.07 -6.55 -6.35
N ARG A 94 8.21 -7.12 -6.03
CA ARG A 94 8.65 -7.27 -4.62
C ARG A 94 8.72 -5.95 -3.86
N PHE A 95 9.11 -4.86 -4.55
CA PHE A 95 9.05 -3.52 -3.97
C PHE A 95 7.60 -3.08 -3.73
N GLY A 96 6.67 -3.38 -4.62
CA GLY A 96 5.24 -3.16 -4.42
C GLY A 96 4.73 -3.83 -3.14
N HIS A 97 5.06 -5.12 -2.95
CA HIS A 97 4.69 -5.89 -1.76
C HIS A 97 5.39 -5.39 -0.47
N LEU A 98 6.63 -4.94 -0.56
CA LEU A 98 7.29 -4.26 0.57
C LEU A 98 6.50 -2.99 0.97
N MET A 99 6.07 -2.18 0.00
CA MET A 99 5.23 -1.00 0.25
C MET A 99 3.83 -1.37 0.73
N GLN A 100 3.26 -2.49 0.26
CA GLN A 100 2.00 -3.06 0.71
C GLN A 100 2.05 -3.49 2.19
N GLY A 101 3.20 -3.87 2.69
CA GLY A 101 3.41 -4.07 4.13
C GLY A 101 3.64 -2.75 4.87
N PHE A 102 4.56 -1.92 4.35
CA PHE A 102 5.07 -0.73 5.02
C PHE A 102 3.99 0.35 5.23
N VAL A 103 3.21 0.67 4.22
CA VAL A 103 2.23 1.77 4.30
C VAL A 103 0.96 1.35 5.03
N PRO A 104 0.31 0.20 4.73
CA PRO A 104 -0.83 -0.25 5.50
C PRO A 104 -0.54 -0.50 6.98
N ALA A 105 0.70 -0.79 7.38
CA ALA A 105 1.04 -0.90 8.79
C ALA A 105 0.78 0.40 9.56
N VAL A 106 1.05 1.57 8.97
CA VAL A 106 0.71 2.86 9.62
C VAL A 106 -0.81 3.04 9.67
N LEU A 107 -1.54 2.66 8.62
CA LEU A 107 -3.02 2.72 8.60
C LEU A 107 -3.64 1.81 9.65
N VAL A 108 -3.25 0.53 9.68
CA VAL A 108 -3.74 -0.46 10.65
C VAL A 108 -3.44 0.01 12.08
N ARG A 109 -2.20 0.47 12.31
CA ARG A 109 -1.79 1.00 13.60
C ARG A 109 -2.60 2.22 14.02
N GLU A 110 -2.88 3.14 13.09
CA GLU A 110 -3.73 4.32 13.35
C GLU A 110 -5.16 3.90 13.72
N VAL A 111 -5.76 2.99 12.94
CA VAL A 111 -7.10 2.48 13.21
C VAL A 111 -7.14 1.78 14.56
N LEU A 112 -6.28 0.81 14.82
CA LEU A 112 -6.24 0.08 16.09
C LEU A 112 -5.99 1.00 17.29
N SER A 113 -5.11 2.00 17.16
CA SER A 113 -4.81 2.94 18.24
C SER A 113 -5.98 3.87 18.58
N ARG A 114 -6.89 4.12 17.63
CA ARG A 114 -8.00 5.07 17.79
C ARG A 114 -9.35 4.43 18.05
N THR A 115 -9.52 3.16 17.64
CA THR A 115 -10.82 2.46 17.72
C THR A 115 -10.82 1.29 18.69
N SER A 116 -9.67 0.99 19.33
CA SER A 116 -9.54 -0.13 20.25
C SER A 116 -8.69 0.26 21.48
N PRO A 117 -8.68 -0.55 22.56
CA PRO A 117 -7.85 -0.31 23.75
C PRO A 117 -6.36 -0.66 23.54
N LEU A 118 -5.92 -0.90 22.30
CA LEU A 118 -4.55 -1.36 22.02
C LEU A 118 -3.49 -0.27 22.07
N ARG A 119 -3.86 1.02 22.11
CA ARG A 119 -2.89 2.12 22.19
C ARG A 119 -2.04 2.00 23.45
N GLY A 120 -0.71 2.03 23.27
CA GLY A 120 0.25 1.83 24.36
C GLY A 120 0.40 0.37 24.81
N SER A 121 -0.38 -0.55 24.24
CA SER A 121 -0.25 -1.98 24.51
C SER A 121 0.91 -2.60 23.73
N ARG A 122 1.61 -3.56 24.36
CA ARG A 122 2.62 -4.40 23.71
C ARG A 122 2.07 -5.22 22.54
N TRP A 123 0.75 -5.40 22.47
CA TRP A 123 0.08 -6.15 21.40
C TRP A 123 -0.18 -5.34 20.13
N LEU A 124 -0.10 -4.00 20.20
CA LEU A 124 -0.35 -3.15 19.04
C LEU A 124 0.59 -3.48 17.87
N ALA A 125 1.90 -3.59 18.15
CA ALA A 125 2.90 -3.86 17.13
C ALA A 125 2.71 -5.24 16.45
N PRO A 126 2.66 -6.38 17.19
CA PRO A 126 2.49 -7.68 16.56
C PRO A 126 1.14 -7.80 15.82
N LEU A 127 0.04 -7.28 16.37
CA LEU A 127 -1.25 -7.32 15.70
C LEU A 127 -1.28 -6.47 14.42
N THR A 128 -0.55 -5.35 14.39
CA THR A 128 -0.38 -4.56 13.16
C THR A 128 0.32 -5.38 12.09
N VAL A 129 1.43 -6.03 12.42
CA VAL A 129 2.18 -6.86 11.47
C VAL A 129 1.36 -8.05 11.00
N CYS A 130 0.66 -8.75 11.91
CA CYS A 130 -0.24 -9.85 11.57
C CYS A 130 -1.36 -9.41 10.61
N ALA A 131 -1.98 -8.24 10.85
CA ALA A 131 -3.03 -7.73 9.97
C ALA A 131 -2.49 -7.40 8.56
N CYS A 132 -1.27 -6.83 8.47
CA CYS A 132 -0.64 -6.57 7.17
C CYS A 132 -0.32 -7.88 6.42
N LEU A 133 0.21 -8.88 7.12
CA LEU A 133 0.49 -10.19 6.52
C LEU A 133 -0.80 -10.91 6.08
N ALA A 134 -1.86 -10.82 6.88
CA ALA A 134 -3.16 -11.36 6.50
C ALA A 134 -3.71 -10.66 5.24
N PHE A 135 -3.55 -9.34 5.14
CA PHE A 135 -3.93 -8.59 3.94
C PHE A 135 -3.09 -9.01 2.72
N SER A 136 -1.77 -9.18 2.88
CA SER A 136 -0.90 -9.67 1.81
C SER A 136 -1.34 -11.07 1.35
N ALA A 137 -1.60 -12.00 2.27
CA ALA A 137 -2.08 -13.33 1.92
C ALA A 137 -3.45 -13.31 1.20
N LEU A 138 -4.36 -12.40 1.58
CA LEU A 138 -5.64 -12.21 0.87
C LEU A 138 -5.42 -11.64 -0.53
N PHE A 139 -4.42 -10.79 -0.71
CA PHE A 139 -4.08 -10.24 -2.03
C PHE A 139 -3.55 -11.35 -2.95
N GLU A 140 -2.65 -12.22 -2.49
CA GLU A 140 -2.19 -13.38 -3.23
C GLU A 140 -3.34 -14.33 -3.62
N MET A 141 -4.31 -14.52 -2.72
CA MET A 141 -5.51 -15.29 -3.06
C MET A 141 -6.38 -14.59 -4.11
N PHE A 142 -6.42 -13.27 -4.10
CA PHE A 142 -7.11 -12.49 -5.12
C PHE A 142 -6.41 -12.62 -6.48
N GLU A 143 -5.09 -12.56 -6.53
CA GLU A 143 -4.29 -12.81 -7.74
C GLU A 143 -4.52 -14.21 -8.30
N TRP A 144 -4.44 -15.22 -7.42
CA TRP A 144 -4.74 -16.59 -7.79
C TRP A 144 -6.16 -16.74 -8.37
N ALA A 145 -7.17 -16.13 -7.73
CA ALA A 145 -8.54 -16.18 -8.22
C ALA A 145 -8.68 -15.48 -9.59
N ALA A 146 -8.02 -14.33 -9.78
CA ALA A 146 -7.98 -13.61 -11.04
C ALA A 146 -7.34 -14.47 -12.15
N ALA A 147 -6.26 -15.22 -11.84
CA ALA A 147 -5.61 -16.12 -12.76
C ALA A 147 -6.51 -17.31 -13.15
N VAL A 148 -7.20 -17.90 -12.18
CA VAL A 148 -8.13 -19.02 -12.43
C VAL A 148 -9.30 -18.59 -13.33
N ILE A 149 -9.81 -17.37 -13.15
CA ILE A 149 -10.93 -16.85 -13.92
C ILE A 149 -10.48 -16.30 -15.28
N GLY A 150 -9.36 -15.56 -15.30
CA GLY A 150 -8.84 -14.86 -16.48
C GLY A 150 -7.99 -15.73 -17.41
N GLY A 151 -7.50 -16.88 -16.95
CA GLY A 151 -6.58 -17.75 -17.71
C GLY A 151 -5.31 -16.98 -18.13
N HIS A 152 -4.83 -17.22 -19.34
CA HIS A 152 -3.62 -16.58 -19.86
C HIS A 152 -3.66 -15.04 -19.88
N SER A 153 -4.84 -14.43 -19.84
CA SER A 153 -4.95 -12.97 -19.78
C SER A 153 -4.54 -12.39 -18.42
N ALA A 154 -4.41 -13.21 -17.39
CA ALA A 154 -3.98 -12.81 -16.06
C ALA A 154 -2.47 -12.95 -15.82
N ASP A 155 -1.71 -13.55 -16.75
CA ASP A 155 -0.26 -13.76 -16.60
C ASP A 155 0.49 -12.43 -16.38
N ALA A 156 0.04 -11.36 -17.02
CA ALA A 156 0.61 -10.02 -16.87
C ALA A 156 0.33 -9.42 -15.47
N PHE A 157 -0.81 -9.78 -14.86
CA PHE A 157 -1.18 -9.35 -13.52
C PHE A 157 -0.40 -10.09 -12.43
N LEU A 158 -0.19 -11.39 -12.60
CA LEU A 158 0.57 -12.19 -11.63
C LEU A 158 2.05 -11.78 -11.51
N ALA A 159 2.63 -11.20 -12.55
CA ALA A 159 4.03 -10.72 -12.59
C ALA A 159 5.09 -11.74 -12.10
N THR A 160 4.80 -13.03 -12.05
CA THR A 160 5.62 -14.10 -11.45
C THR A 160 7.01 -14.23 -12.08
N GLN A 161 7.16 -13.85 -13.35
CA GLN A 161 8.43 -13.92 -14.10
C GLN A 161 9.10 -15.31 -14.01
N GLY A 162 8.29 -16.37 -13.82
CA GLY A 162 8.76 -17.75 -13.72
C GLY A 162 9.26 -18.19 -12.35
N ASP A 163 9.12 -17.36 -11.31
CA ASP A 163 9.48 -17.74 -9.94
C ASP A 163 8.36 -18.58 -9.30
N VAL A 164 8.64 -19.83 -8.98
CA VAL A 164 7.67 -20.73 -8.34
C VAL A 164 7.37 -20.38 -6.88
N TRP A 165 8.18 -19.53 -6.26
CA TRP A 165 8.04 -19.05 -4.89
C TRP A 165 7.56 -17.59 -4.80
N ASP A 166 7.01 -17.05 -5.88
CA ASP A 166 6.62 -15.65 -5.99
C ASP A 166 5.71 -15.21 -4.84
N THR A 167 4.57 -15.86 -4.68
CA THR A 167 3.62 -15.65 -3.57
C THR A 167 4.30 -15.61 -2.19
N GLN A 168 5.24 -16.53 -1.93
CA GLN A 168 5.94 -16.57 -0.64
C GLN A 168 6.91 -15.41 -0.46
N TRP A 169 7.62 -15.02 -1.53
CA TRP A 169 8.50 -13.87 -1.51
C TRP A 169 7.73 -12.57 -1.33
N ASP A 170 6.55 -12.45 -1.91
CA ASP A 170 5.73 -11.24 -1.85
C ASP A 170 5.13 -11.08 -0.45
N MET A 171 4.59 -12.15 0.13
CA MET A 171 4.21 -12.15 1.54
C MET A 171 5.40 -11.85 2.49
N PHE A 172 6.60 -12.35 2.18
CA PHE A 172 7.79 -12.06 2.97
C PHE A 172 8.25 -10.61 2.84
N CYS A 173 8.18 -10.02 1.65
CA CYS A 173 8.41 -8.59 1.44
C CYS A 173 7.41 -7.73 2.21
N ALA A 174 6.14 -8.11 2.21
CA ALA A 174 5.11 -7.42 2.99
C ALA A 174 5.36 -7.54 4.51
N LEU A 175 5.79 -8.71 5.00
CA LEU A 175 6.18 -8.90 6.40
C LEU A 175 7.35 -7.99 6.79
N ILE A 176 8.40 -7.92 5.95
CA ILE A 176 9.54 -7.01 6.15
C ILE A 176 9.05 -5.55 6.18
N GLY A 177 8.26 -5.15 5.19
CA GLY A 177 7.71 -3.80 5.08
C GLY A 177 6.93 -3.38 6.33
N ALA A 178 6.00 -4.23 6.80
CA ALA A 178 5.20 -3.98 7.99
C ALA A 178 6.07 -3.88 9.26
N THR A 179 7.05 -4.77 9.40
CA THR A 179 7.98 -4.76 10.53
C THR A 179 8.84 -3.50 10.54
N LEU A 180 9.42 -3.13 9.40
CA LEU A 180 10.21 -1.90 9.25
C LEU A 180 9.38 -0.66 9.57
N SER A 181 8.14 -0.60 9.08
CA SER A 181 7.23 0.51 9.36
C SER A 181 6.98 0.68 10.86
N VAL A 182 6.66 -0.42 11.55
CA VAL A 182 6.42 -0.40 13.01
C VAL A 182 7.68 0.04 13.75
N VAL A 183 8.86 -0.48 13.39
CA VAL A 183 10.13 -0.16 14.08
C VAL A 183 10.53 1.30 13.83
N LEU A 184 10.45 1.77 12.59
CA LEU A 184 10.99 3.08 12.20
C LEU A 184 10.01 4.23 12.46
N LEU A 185 8.70 4.00 12.24
CA LEU A 185 7.72 5.09 12.19
C LEU A 185 6.86 5.23 13.45
N SER A 186 6.83 4.25 14.35
CA SER A 186 5.93 4.27 15.52
C SER A 186 6.04 5.55 16.34
N ARG A 187 7.25 6.02 16.65
CA ARG A 187 7.47 7.23 17.46
C ARG A 187 6.98 8.50 16.78
N ALA A 188 7.25 8.63 15.47
CA ALA A 188 6.80 9.78 14.69
C ALA A 188 5.27 9.77 14.54
N HIS A 189 4.70 8.60 14.32
CA HIS A 189 3.27 8.38 14.22
C HIS A 189 2.54 8.69 15.52
N ASP A 190 3.08 8.25 16.69
CA ASP A 190 2.49 8.53 18.00
C ASP A 190 2.41 10.03 18.29
N ARG A 191 3.47 10.78 17.96
CA ARG A 191 3.46 12.25 18.12
C ARG A 191 2.33 12.92 17.34
N GLN A 192 2.07 12.44 16.11
CA GLN A 192 0.98 12.99 15.29
C GLN A 192 -0.40 12.57 15.80
N LEU A 193 -0.53 11.35 16.33
CA LEU A 193 -1.77 10.89 16.96
C LEU A 193 -2.09 11.69 18.25
N ASP A 194 -1.07 12.07 19.01
CA ASP A 194 -1.25 12.91 20.20
C ASP A 194 -1.70 14.33 19.83
N ALA A 195 -1.10 14.91 18.79
CA ALA A 195 -1.50 16.21 18.27
C ALA A 195 -2.97 16.22 17.80
N LEU A 196 -3.40 15.19 17.05
CA LEU A 196 -4.81 15.09 16.62
C LEU A 196 -5.80 14.98 17.79
N ARG A 197 -5.40 14.35 18.91
CA ARG A 197 -6.26 14.26 20.10
C ARG A 197 -6.40 15.59 20.82
N SER A 198 -5.31 16.34 20.95
CA SER A 198 -5.33 17.65 21.61
C SER A 198 -6.20 18.65 20.86
N GLU A 199 -6.15 18.63 19.51
CA GLU A 199 -7.01 19.47 18.66
C GLU A 199 -8.50 19.10 18.76
N GLY A 200 -8.84 17.81 18.91
CA GLY A 200 -10.21 17.32 19.07
C GLY A 200 -10.79 17.78 20.41
N SER A 201 -10.06 17.60 21.51
CA SER A 201 -10.50 17.97 22.86
C SER A 201 -10.74 19.48 23.01
N GLY A 202 -9.98 20.33 22.31
CA GLY A 202 -10.16 21.78 22.35
C GLY A 202 -11.39 22.29 21.56
N LYS A 203 -11.96 21.49 20.66
CA LYS A 203 -13.18 21.83 19.90
C LYS A 203 -14.46 21.48 20.66
N ASP A 204 -14.43 20.43 21.47
CA ASP A 204 -15.59 20.00 22.26
C ASP A 204 -15.76 20.85 23.54
N ALA A 205 -14.76 21.65 23.90
CA ALA A 205 -14.78 22.55 25.07
C ALA A 205 -15.22 24.00 24.74
N ARG A 206 -15.62 24.29 23.50
CA ARG A 206 -16.15 25.59 23.06
C ARG A 206 -17.56 25.47 22.55
#